data_193d94252e6c8ba4036dcd3cefc93d47
#
_entry.id   193d94252e6c8ba4036dcd3cefc93d47
#
_cell.length_a   1.000
_cell.length_b   1.000
_cell.length_c   1.000
_cell.angle_alpha   90.00
_cell.angle_beta   90.00
_cell.angle_gamma   90.00
#
_symmetry.space_group_name_H-M   'P 1'
#
loop_
_entity.id
_entity.type
_entity.pdbx_description
1 polymer ?
#
loop_
_entity_poly.entity_id
_entity_poly.type
_entity_poly.pdbx_seq_one_letter_code
_entity_poly.pdbx_strand_id
1 'polypeptide(L)'
;MDNNRNYRSVNGFTIIIFMVIVFGALWMANRMQMHRQEMTYTEFVKQVEAENVTEVYIDQNKAVPTGTVVFALKDTDENRSVNVSNVEKVEKLLDKNEVLYQVSAIPETSMLSSVLLPTVITLGGIMLLFFLMNRQGNGANAKAMNFGKSRARMTNHDEIKVTFANVAGLQEEKEELAEIVDFLKAPKKYVQVGARIPKGVLLEGPPGTGKTLLAKAVAGEAGVPFFSISGSDFVEMFVGVGASRVRDLFQDAKKNAPCIIFIDEIDAVARRRGSGLGGGHDEREQTLNQLLVEMDGFGVNEGIIVMAATNRKDILDPAILRPGRFDRNVLVGRPDVGGREEILKVHAKNKPLAEDVDLKQIAQTTAGFTGADLENLLNEAAIIAAKDNRMFIQQKDIRHAFVKVGIGAEKKSRIVSEKERKITAYHEAGHAILFHVLPDVGPVYLSLIHI
;
A
#
# COMPACT_ATOMS: atom_id res chain seq x y z
N MET A 1 -19.65 22.33 -0.67
CA MET A 1 -19.95 22.44 0.78
C MET A 1 -19.40 21.21 1.45
N ASP A 2 -18.14 21.33 1.87
CA ASP A 2 -17.41 20.23 2.50
C ASP A 2 -17.82 20.08 3.96
N ASN A 3 -18.31 18.91 4.29
CA ASN A 3 -18.63 18.54 5.67
C ASN A 3 -17.56 17.54 6.18
N ASN A 4 -16.38 18.07 6.43
CA ASN A 4 -15.25 17.32 7.00
C ASN A 4 -15.47 17.17 8.52
N ARG A 5 -16.22 16.15 8.95
CA ARG A 5 -16.31 15.78 10.37
C ARG A 5 -15.06 14.99 10.75
N ASN A 6 -14.10 15.70 11.33
CA ASN A 6 -12.97 15.11 12.04
C ASN A 6 -13.47 14.26 13.24
N TYR A 7 -13.59 12.95 13.05
CA TYR A 7 -13.72 12.01 14.16
C TYR A 7 -12.36 11.88 14.83
N ARG A 8 -12.18 12.61 15.94
CA ARG A 8 -11.07 12.35 16.89
C ARG A 8 -11.21 10.92 17.40
N SER A 9 -10.29 10.06 17.02
CA SER A 9 -10.12 8.74 17.64
C SER A 9 -9.82 8.95 19.13
N VAL A 10 -10.63 8.39 19.99
CA VAL A 10 -10.34 8.32 21.42
C VAL A 10 -9.12 7.39 21.53
N ASN A 11 -7.94 7.96 21.76
CA ASN A 11 -6.71 7.19 21.90
C ASN A 11 -6.82 6.29 23.14
N GLY A 12 -6.29 5.07 23.08
CA GLY A 12 -6.24 4.15 24.23
C GLY A 12 -5.67 4.78 25.50
N PHE A 13 -4.85 5.81 25.35
CA PHE A 13 -4.32 6.66 26.40
C PHE A 13 -5.42 7.42 27.21
N THR A 14 -6.49 7.89 26.56
CA THR A 14 -7.62 8.53 27.23
C THR A 14 -8.44 7.57 28.09
N ILE A 15 -8.52 6.30 27.69
CA ILE A 15 -9.19 5.23 28.44
C ILE A 15 -8.39 4.89 29.69
N ILE A 16 -7.07 4.81 29.57
CA ILE A 16 -6.16 4.56 30.71
C ILE A 16 -6.24 5.72 31.72
N ILE A 17 -6.26 6.96 31.28
CA ILE A 17 -6.42 8.14 32.15
C ILE A 17 -7.76 8.08 32.85
N PHE A 18 -8.86 7.76 32.20
CA PHE A 18 -10.17 7.63 32.83
C PHE A 18 -10.20 6.53 33.89
N MET A 19 -9.61 5.36 33.61
CA MET A 19 -9.48 4.29 34.63
C MET A 19 -8.63 4.71 35.81
N VAL A 20 -7.54 5.40 35.63
CA VAL A 20 -6.70 5.93 36.70
C VAL A 20 -7.46 6.94 37.57
N ILE A 21 -8.27 7.82 36.96
CA ILE A 21 -9.10 8.79 37.68
C ILE A 21 -10.18 8.07 38.49
N VAL A 22 -10.89 7.09 37.95
CA VAL A 22 -11.93 6.33 38.64
C VAL A 22 -11.34 5.50 39.80
N PHE A 23 -10.21 4.81 39.55
CA PHE A 23 -9.50 4.06 40.58
C PHE A 23 -8.93 4.99 41.70
N GLY A 24 -8.41 6.16 41.29
CA GLY A 24 -7.92 7.18 42.23
C GLY A 24 -9.02 7.76 43.10
N ALA A 25 -10.20 8.02 42.52
CA ALA A 25 -11.37 8.49 43.26
C ALA A 25 -11.90 7.45 44.24
N LEU A 26 -11.97 6.17 43.85
CA LEU A 26 -12.36 5.05 44.72
C LEU A 26 -11.34 4.84 45.85
N TRP A 27 -10.05 4.93 45.54
CA TRP A 27 -8.97 4.81 46.54
C TRP A 27 -9.01 5.98 47.55
N MET A 28 -9.27 7.19 47.06
CA MET A 28 -9.37 8.40 47.89
C MET A 28 -10.62 8.37 48.79
N ALA A 29 -11.78 7.89 48.30
CA ALA A 29 -12.99 7.68 49.06
C ALA A 29 -12.77 6.63 50.18
N ASN A 30 -12.06 5.54 49.89
CA ASN A 30 -11.73 4.52 50.90
C ASN A 30 -10.74 5.04 51.95
N ARG A 31 -9.85 5.96 51.59
CA ARG A 31 -8.88 6.57 52.54
C ARG A 31 -9.50 7.62 53.44
N MET A 32 -10.57 8.29 53.01
CA MET A 32 -11.31 9.25 53.84
C MET A 32 -12.04 8.59 55.00
N GLN A 33 -12.34 7.30 54.97
CA GLN A 33 -12.95 6.54 56.05
C GLN A 33 -11.96 6.13 57.15
N MET A 34 -10.65 6.30 57.00
CA MET A 34 -9.63 5.73 57.90
C MET A 34 -8.99 6.73 58.91
N HIS A 35 -9.52 7.92 59.10
CA HIS A 35 -8.90 8.89 60.02
C HIS A 35 -9.77 9.15 61.27
N ARG A 36 -10.20 8.05 61.99
CA ARG A 36 -10.63 8.16 63.36
C ARG A 36 -9.52 7.58 64.24
N GLN A 37 -9.05 8.34 65.29
CA GLN A 37 -8.06 7.79 66.21
C GLN A 37 -8.71 6.68 67.03
N GLU A 38 -8.26 5.46 66.86
CA GLU A 38 -8.74 4.31 67.59
C GLU A 38 -8.14 4.34 69.04
N MET A 39 -9.01 4.21 70.05
CA MET A 39 -8.63 4.07 71.43
C MET A 39 -8.91 2.65 71.93
N THR A 40 -8.13 2.17 72.92
CA THR A 40 -8.37 0.84 73.47
C THR A 40 -9.59 0.88 74.46
N TYR A 41 -10.33 -0.23 74.50
CA TYR A 41 -11.49 -0.36 75.34
C TYR A 41 -11.16 -0.05 76.80
N THR A 42 -9.97 -0.42 77.31
CA THR A 42 -9.52 -0.17 78.67
C THR A 42 -9.30 1.32 79.00
N GLU A 43 -8.81 2.05 77.98
CA GLU A 43 -8.64 3.51 78.11
C GLU A 43 -9.97 4.22 78.01
N PHE A 44 -10.91 3.77 77.16
CA PHE A 44 -12.27 4.29 77.11
C PHE A 44 -12.96 4.16 78.46
N VAL A 45 -12.93 2.97 79.15
CA VAL A 45 -13.52 2.73 80.48
C VAL A 45 -12.96 3.72 81.49
N LYS A 46 -11.63 3.93 81.49
CA LYS A 46 -11.00 4.91 82.44
C LYS A 46 -11.47 6.33 82.17
N GLN A 47 -11.70 6.74 80.94
CA GLN A 47 -12.19 8.09 80.61
C GLN A 47 -13.67 8.27 81.01
N VAL A 48 -14.49 7.22 80.89
CA VAL A 48 -15.87 7.22 81.36
C VAL A 48 -15.93 7.31 82.88
N GLU A 49 -15.11 6.53 83.64
CA GLU A 49 -15.03 6.56 85.06
C GLU A 49 -14.45 7.88 85.61
N ALA A 50 -13.65 8.60 84.83
CA ALA A 50 -13.11 9.92 85.17
C ALA A 50 -14.05 11.07 84.77
N GLU A 51 -15.27 10.82 84.33
CA GLU A 51 -16.28 11.79 83.90
C GLU A 51 -15.79 12.74 82.76
N ASN A 52 -14.81 12.30 81.97
CA ASN A 52 -14.19 13.09 80.89
C ASN A 52 -14.88 12.95 79.54
N VAL A 53 -15.94 12.16 79.39
CA VAL A 53 -16.68 11.89 78.18
C VAL A 53 -17.95 12.74 78.13
N THR A 54 -18.20 13.43 76.96
CA THR A 54 -19.34 14.36 76.84
C THR A 54 -20.49 13.82 76.03
N GLU A 55 -20.20 13.25 74.84
CA GLU A 55 -21.21 12.71 73.93
C GLU A 55 -20.79 11.31 73.48
N VAL A 56 -21.71 10.35 73.59
CA VAL A 56 -21.42 8.98 73.18
C VAL A 56 -22.44 8.53 72.11
N TYR A 57 -21.88 8.06 70.94
CA TYR A 57 -22.66 7.48 69.86
C TYR A 57 -22.26 6.02 69.69
N ILE A 58 -23.22 5.11 69.83
CA ILE A 58 -22.99 3.67 69.69
C ILE A 58 -23.51 3.21 68.31
N ASP A 59 -22.59 2.89 67.41
CA ASP A 59 -22.91 2.30 66.14
C ASP A 59 -22.91 0.78 66.25
N GLN A 60 -24.09 0.15 66.17
CA GLN A 60 -24.21 -1.32 66.19
C GLN A 60 -23.79 -1.93 64.90
N ASN A 61 -22.95 -2.99 64.94
CA ASN A 61 -22.58 -3.76 63.78
C ASN A 61 -23.66 -4.79 63.46
N LYS A 62 -23.66 -5.28 62.18
CA LYS A 62 -24.54 -6.40 61.78
C LYS A 62 -24.37 -7.65 62.62
N ALA A 63 -23.19 -7.89 63.17
CA ALA A 63 -22.88 -9.01 64.06
C ALA A 63 -23.12 -8.56 65.51
N VAL A 64 -24.38 -8.49 65.93
CA VAL A 64 -24.77 -8.25 67.31
C VAL A 64 -24.19 -9.33 68.23
N PRO A 65 -23.60 -8.99 69.41
CA PRO A 65 -23.66 -7.69 70.12
C PRO A 65 -22.46 -6.74 69.86
N THR A 66 -21.74 -6.87 68.76
CA THR A 66 -20.57 -6.01 68.51
C THR A 66 -20.97 -4.62 68.00
N GLY A 67 -20.15 -3.62 68.27
CA GLY A 67 -20.37 -2.26 67.78
C GLY A 67 -19.12 -1.38 67.87
N THR A 68 -19.24 -0.17 67.37
CA THR A 68 -18.21 0.87 67.46
C THR A 68 -18.78 2.02 68.26
N VAL A 69 -18.12 2.40 69.36
CA VAL A 69 -18.50 3.54 70.21
C VAL A 69 -17.69 4.75 69.77
N VAL A 70 -18.35 5.81 69.37
CA VAL A 70 -17.74 7.11 69.00
C VAL A 70 -18.06 8.08 70.15
N PHE A 71 -17.06 8.75 70.64
CA PHE A 71 -17.23 9.65 71.77
C PHE A 71 -16.28 10.86 71.67
N ALA A 72 -16.68 11.96 72.33
CA ALA A 72 -15.87 13.15 72.48
C ALA A 72 -15.37 13.29 73.93
N LEU A 73 -14.14 13.80 74.11
CA LEU A 73 -13.54 14.09 75.42
C LEU A 73 -13.70 15.58 75.76
N LYS A 74 -13.90 15.93 77.07
CA LYS A 74 -14.08 17.33 77.56
C LYS A 74 -12.90 18.25 77.17
N ASP A 75 -11.68 17.69 77.01
CA ASP A 75 -10.45 18.46 76.75
C ASP A 75 -10.05 18.57 75.28
N THR A 76 -10.74 17.87 74.38
CA THR A 76 -10.41 17.85 72.94
C THR A 76 -11.66 17.72 72.09
N ASP A 77 -11.83 18.60 71.07
CA ASP A 77 -12.94 18.57 70.09
C ASP A 77 -12.81 17.44 69.08
N GLU A 78 -11.96 16.45 69.31
CA GLU A 78 -11.73 15.32 68.37
C GLU A 78 -12.57 14.11 68.81
N ASN A 79 -13.38 13.62 67.84
CA ASN A 79 -14.13 12.39 68.03
C ASN A 79 -13.19 11.18 67.99
N ARG A 80 -13.19 10.37 69.04
CA ARG A 80 -12.45 9.11 69.11
C ARG A 80 -13.38 7.93 68.95
N SER A 81 -12.83 6.79 68.51
CA SER A 81 -13.62 5.58 68.37
C SER A 81 -12.99 4.38 69.07
N VAL A 82 -13.82 3.50 69.56
CA VAL A 82 -13.42 2.23 70.18
C VAL A 82 -14.34 1.11 69.67
N ASN A 83 -13.73 0.02 69.24
CA ASN A 83 -14.48 -1.16 68.84
C ASN A 83 -14.79 -2.02 70.04
N VAL A 84 -16.07 -2.37 70.21
CA VAL A 84 -16.54 -3.13 71.36
C VAL A 84 -17.15 -4.47 70.96
N SER A 85 -16.82 -5.51 71.70
CA SER A 85 -17.32 -6.88 71.44
C SER A 85 -18.72 -7.11 72.02
N ASN A 86 -19.20 -6.21 72.90
CA ASN A 86 -20.54 -6.31 73.45
C ASN A 86 -21.05 -4.92 73.83
N VAL A 87 -22.01 -4.43 73.06
CA VAL A 87 -22.66 -3.11 73.24
C VAL A 87 -23.41 -3.01 74.54
N GLU A 88 -24.12 -4.09 74.96
CA GLU A 88 -24.90 -4.11 76.22
C GLU A 88 -24.03 -3.86 77.45
N LYS A 89 -22.78 -4.29 77.47
CA LYS A 89 -21.83 -4.00 78.57
C LYS A 89 -21.43 -2.55 78.59
N VAL A 90 -21.35 -1.92 77.42
CA VAL A 90 -21.03 -0.48 77.31
C VAL A 90 -22.22 0.35 77.79
N GLU A 91 -23.44 0.00 77.39
CA GLU A 91 -24.65 0.67 77.84
C GLU A 91 -24.75 0.66 79.38
N LYS A 92 -24.57 -0.54 80.02
CA LYS A 92 -24.55 -0.66 81.48
C LYS A 92 -23.44 0.15 82.14
N LEU A 93 -22.30 0.34 81.48
CA LEU A 93 -21.20 1.17 81.94
C LEU A 93 -21.56 2.66 81.86
N LEU A 94 -22.19 3.07 80.77
CA LEU A 94 -22.61 4.45 80.58
C LEU A 94 -23.76 4.85 81.49
N ASP A 95 -24.75 3.93 81.64
CA ASP A 95 -25.87 4.12 82.61
C ASP A 95 -25.39 4.28 84.06
N LYS A 96 -24.41 3.50 84.46
CA LYS A 96 -23.82 3.54 85.82
C LYS A 96 -23.12 4.88 86.12
N ASN A 97 -22.58 5.52 85.06
CA ASN A 97 -21.84 6.78 85.18
C ASN A 97 -22.67 8.00 84.71
N GLU A 98 -23.98 7.85 84.51
CA GLU A 98 -24.93 8.87 84.06
C GLU A 98 -24.54 9.63 82.83
N VAL A 99 -23.84 8.95 81.87
CA VAL A 99 -23.41 9.54 80.61
C VAL A 99 -24.52 9.35 79.53
N LEU A 100 -24.94 10.44 78.89
CA LEU A 100 -25.93 10.41 77.85
C LEU A 100 -25.35 9.76 76.60
N TYR A 101 -26.06 8.80 76.02
CA TYR A 101 -25.65 8.13 74.74
C TYR A 101 -26.82 7.93 73.79
N GLN A 102 -26.49 7.81 72.51
CA GLN A 102 -27.43 7.45 71.43
C GLN A 102 -26.98 6.14 70.76
N VAL A 103 -27.92 5.25 70.52
CA VAL A 103 -27.65 3.96 69.83
C VAL A 103 -28.22 4.00 68.45
N SER A 104 -27.41 3.72 67.46
CA SER A 104 -27.86 3.61 66.06
C SER A 104 -28.71 2.36 65.85
N ALA A 105 -29.66 2.42 64.87
CA ALA A 105 -30.36 1.24 64.40
C ALA A 105 -29.41 0.28 63.73
N ILE A 106 -29.65 -1.02 63.88
CA ILE A 106 -28.85 -2.06 63.17
C ILE A 106 -28.95 -1.80 61.66
N PRO A 107 -27.81 -1.69 60.92
CA PRO A 107 -27.85 -1.34 59.50
C PRO A 107 -28.50 -2.48 58.68
N GLU A 108 -29.68 -2.22 58.14
CA GLU A 108 -30.34 -3.11 57.19
C GLU A 108 -29.62 -3.09 55.85
N THR A 109 -29.18 -4.23 55.35
CA THR A 109 -28.60 -4.33 54.02
C THR A 109 -29.70 -4.32 52.96
N SER A 110 -29.88 -3.22 52.32
CA SER A 110 -30.64 -3.21 51.08
C SER A 110 -29.90 -4.04 50.02
N MET A 111 -30.52 -5.14 49.54
CA MET A 111 -29.99 -6.01 48.50
C MET A 111 -29.72 -5.19 47.21
N LEU A 112 -30.42 -4.07 47.07
CA LEU A 112 -30.30 -3.15 45.92
C LEU A 112 -28.95 -2.44 45.90
N SER A 113 -28.43 -1.98 47.04
CA SER A 113 -27.18 -1.22 47.12
C SER A 113 -25.96 -2.09 47.27
N SER A 114 -26.06 -3.29 47.86
CA SER A 114 -24.91 -4.16 48.16
C SER A 114 -24.56 -5.14 47.01
N VAL A 115 -25.55 -5.55 46.24
CA VAL A 115 -25.36 -6.54 45.17
C VAL A 115 -25.79 -6.03 43.79
N LEU A 116 -26.99 -5.48 43.65
CA LEU A 116 -27.53 -5.07 42.35
C LEU A 116 -26.76 -3.90 41.72
N LEU A 117 -26.46 -2.86 42.48
CA LEU A 117 -25.79 -1.66 41.97
C LEU A 117 -24.36 -1.96 41.46
N PRO A 118 -23.47 -2.68 42.18
CA PRO A 118 -22.15 -3.07 41.66
C PRO A 118 -22.21 -4.00 40.46
N THR A 119 -23.16 -4.93 40.41
CA THR A 119 -23.32 -5.85 39.25
C THR A 119 -23.80 -5.13 38.01
N VAL A 120 -24.72 -4.18 38.11
CA VAL A 120 -25.19 -3.38 36.98
C VAL A 120 -24.06 -2.47 36.43
N ILE A 121 -23.27 -1.88 37.34
CA ILE A 121 -22.12 -1.03 36.93
C ILE A 121 -21.05 -1.87 36.24
N THR A 122 -20.73 -3.07 36.74
CA THR A 122 -19.72 -3.95 36.11
C THR A 122 -20.21 -4.49 34.79
N LEU A 123 -21.46 -4.95 34.65
CA LEU A 123 -22.06 -5.39 33.38
C LEU A 123 -22.13 -4.24 32.36
N GLY A 124 -22.54 -3.06 32.79
CA GLY A 124 -22.55 -1.85 31.95
C GLY A 124 -21.16 -1.46 31.46
N GLY A 125 -20.15 -1.56 32.34
CA GLY A 125 -18.75 -1.34 31.99
C GLY A 125 -18.22 -2.35 30.98
N ILE A 126 -18.53 -3.63 31.15
CA ILE A 126 -18.15 -4.69 30.20
C ILE A 126 -18.86 -4.49 28.86
N MET A 127 -20.15 -4.16 28.88
CA MET A 127 -20.93 -3.90 27.66
C MET A 127 -20.43 -2.66 26.89
N LEU A 128 -20.05 -1.60 27.63
CA LEU A 128 -19.43 -0.41 27.06
C LEU A 128 -18.06 -0.72 26.44
N LEU A 129 -17.21 -1.49 27.13
CA LEU A 129 -15.93 -1.96 26.61
C LEU A 129 -16.10 -2.80 25.35
N PHE A 130 -17.04 -3.74 25.34
CA PHE A 130 -17.35 -4.56 24.17
C PHE A 130 -17.86 -3.71 22.99
N PHE A 131 -18.71 -2.71 23.27
CA PHE A 131 -19.19 -1.77 22.24
C PHE A 131 -18.06 -0.90 21.67
N LEU A 132 -17.14 -0.41 22.52
CA LEU A 132 -15.97 0.36 22.09
C LEU A 132 -14.99 -0.50 21.30
N MET A 133 -14.73 -1.74 21.71
CA MET A 133 -13.90 -2.70 20.96
C MET A 133 -14.51 -3.06 19.59
N ASN A 134 -15.82 -3.27 19.55
CA ASN A 134 -16.51 -3.59 18.29
C ASN A 134 -16.54 -2.39 17.32
N ARG A 135 -16.62 -1.18 17.87
CA ARG A 135 -16.54 0.06 17.06
C ARG A 135 -15.12 0.31 16.51
N GLN A 136 -14.08 -0.11 17.21
CA GLN A 136 -12.69 -0.03 16.78
C GLN A 136 -12.30 -1.18 15.83
N GLY A 137 -12.92 -2.35 15.98
CA GLY A 137 -12.70 -3.53 15.14
C GLY A 137 -13.16 -3.39 13.68
N ASN A 138 -14.17 -2.56 13.41
CA ASN A 138 -14.65 -2.33 12.03
C ASN A 138 -13.62 -1.61 11.14
N GLY A 139 -12.71 -0.81 11.69
CA GLY A 139 -11.62 -0.17 10.93
C GLY A 139 -10.47 -1.12 10.60
N ALA A 140 -10.16 -2.08 11.46
CA ALA A 140 -9.10 -3.07 11.25
C ALA A 140 -9.52 -4.19 10.29
N ASN A 141 -10.77 -4.67 10.40
CA ASN A 141 -11.33 -5.66 9.46
C ASN A 141 -11.51 -5.09 8.06
N ALA A 142 -11.87 -3.81 7.90
CA ALA A 142 -11.94 -3.16 6.59
C ALA A 142 -10.55 -3.03 5.93
N LYS A 143 -9.50 -2.80 6.71
CA LYS A 143 -8.11 -2.81 6.19
C LYS A 143 -7.66 -4.22 5.82
N ALA A 144 -7.96 -5.24 6.63
CA ALA A 144 -7.64 -6.64 6.33
C ALA A 144 -8.39 -7.15 5.09
N MET A 145 -9.64 -6.78 4.87
CA MET A 145 -10.40 -7.12 3.67
C MET A 145 -9.88 -6.41 2.39
N ASN A 146 -9.17 -5.29 2.52
CA ASN A 146 -8.61 -4.57 1.38
C ASN A 146 -7.27 -5.14 0.88
N PHE A 147 -6.58 -6.02 1.63
CA PHE A 147 -5.32 -6.63 1.18
C PHE A 147 -5.47 -7.51 -0.06
N GLY A 148 -6.63 -8.12 -0.26
CA GLY A 148 -6.93 -8.96 -1.42
C GLY A 148 -7.49 -8.23 -2.62
N LYS A 149 -7.76 -6.92 -2.53
CA LYS A 149 -8.29 -6.14 -3.66
C LYS A 149 -7.23 -5.90 -4.71
N SER A 150 -7.67 -5.91 -5.97
CA SER A 150 -6.83 -5.58 -7.12
C SER A 150 -6.26 -4.16 -6.99
N ARG A 151 -4.96 -4.02 -7.27
CA ARG A 151 -4.28 -2.72 -7.40
C ARG A 151 -4.32 -2.22 -8.86
N ALA A 152 -5.08 -2.86 -9.72
CA ALA A 152 -5.18 -2.47 -11.11
C ALA A 152 -5.70 -1.05 -11.26
N ARG A 153 -5.03 -0.28 -12.08
CA ARG A 153 -5.47 1.07 -12.43
C ARG A 153 -6.42 0.98 -13.59
N MET A 154 -7.69 1.23 -13.35
CA MET A 154 -8.68 1.40 -14.40
C MET A 154 -8.56 2.81 -14.98
N THR A 155 -8.43 2.90 -16.30
CA THR A 155 -8.46 4.14 -17.06
C THR A 155 -9.67 4.06 -17.99
N ASN A 156 -10.61 4.96 -17.85
CA ASN A 156 -11.79 5.02 -18.72
C ASN A 156 -11.38 5.47 -20.13
N HIS A 157 -12.16 5.12 -21.13
CA HIS A 157 -11.86 5.44 -22.52
C HIS A 157 -11.67 6.95 -22.76
N ASP A 158 -12.44 7.82 -22.10
CA ASP A 158 -12.35 9.28 -22.21
C ASP A 158 -11.01 9.85 -21.71
N GLU A 159 -10.32 9.11 -20.84
CA GLU A 159 -9.01 9.48 -20.30
C GLU A 159 -7.85 8.96 -21.15
N ILE A 160 -8.10 7.98 -22.05
CA ILE A 160 -7.09 7.40 -22.92
C ILE A 160 -6.95 8.26 -24.18
N LYS A 161 -6.00 9.17 -24.14
CA LYS A 161 -5.69 10.06 -25.30
C LYS A 161 -4.76 9.43 -26.31
N VAL A 162 -4.25 8.23 -26.07
CA VAL A 162 -3.25 7.54 -26.89
C VAL A 162 -3.96 6.62 -27.89
N THR A 163 -3.68 6.81 -29.17
CA THR A 163 -4.17 5.98 -30.29
C THR A 163 -3.00 5.48 -31.12
N PHE A 164 -3.25 4.71 -32.20
CA PHE A 164 -2.21 4.28 -33.11
C PHE A 164 -1.46 5.43 -33.79
N ALA A 165 -2.05 6.62 -33.89
CA ALA A 165 -1.39 7.82 -34.40
C ALA A 165 -0.25 8.32 -33.49
N ASN A 166 -0.27 7.94 -32.20
CA ASN A 166 0.77 8.30 -31.24
C ASN A 166 1.90 7.26 -31.18
N VAL A 167 1.72 6.10 -31.80
CA VAL A 167 2.72 5.04 -31.90
C VAL A 167 3.45 5.18 -33.22
N ALA A 168 4.71 5.57 -33.19
CA ALA A 168 5.55 5.69 -34.35
C ALA A 168 6.22 4.35 -34.69
N GLY A 169 6.37 4.05 -35.95
CA GLY A 169 6.84 2.74 -36.42
C GLY A 169 5.84 1.62 -36.13
N LEU A 170 6.29 0.39 -36.06
CA LEU A 170 5.51 -0.80 -35.69
C LEU A 170 4.27 -0.98 -36.59
N GLN A 171 4.43 -0.85 -37.90
CA GLN A 171 3.30 -0.90 -38.85
C GLN A 171 2.66 -2.29 -38.86
N GLU A 172 3.47 -3.34 -38.93
CA GLU A 172 3.02 -4.73 -38.98
C GLU A 172 2.33 -5.11 -37.65
N GLU A 173 2.89 -4.69 -36.51
CA GLU A 173 2.30 -4.95 -35.19
C GLU A 173 0.97 -4.21 -35.03
N LYS A 174 0.85 -2.99 -35.57
CA LYS A 174 -0.42 -2.25 -35.57
C LYS A 174 -1.48 -2.91 -36.43
N GLU A 175 -1.11 -3.40 -37.63
CA GLU A 175 -2.02 -4.12 -38.51
C GLU A 175 -2.51 -5.42 -37.88
N GLU A 176 -1.63 -6.18 -37.22
CA GLU A 176 -1.99 -7.38 -36.50
C GLU A 176 -2.94 -7.09 -35.33
N LEU A 177 -2.74 -5.98 -34.60
CA LEU A 177 -3.58 -5.57 -33.48
C LEU A 177 -4.86 -4.85 -33.93
N ALA A 178 -4.94 -4.35 -35.16
CA ALA A 178 -6.15 -3.73 -35.70
C ALA A 178 -7.34 -4.70 -35.76
N GLU A 179 -7.07 -6.01 -35.97
CA GLU A 179 -8.12 -7.03 -35.90
C GLU A 179 -8.77 -7.10 -34.51
N ILE A 180 -7.99 -6.91 -33.44
CA ILE A 180 -8.47 -6.88 -32.05
C ILE A 180 -9.31 -5.63 -31.80
N VAL A 181 -8.85 -4.49 -32.32
CA VAL A 181 -9.61 -3.23 -32.26
C VAL A 181 -10.97 -3.38 -32.94
N ASP A 182 -10.98 -3.94 -34.14
CA ASP A 182 -12.22 -4.18 -34.90
C ASP A 182 -13.18 -5.09 -34.16
N PHE A 183 -12.66 -6.15 -33.51
CA PHE A 183 -13.47 -7.01 -32.70
C PHE A 183 -14.09 -6.28 -31.51
N LEU A 184 -13.29 -5.53 -30.77
CA LEU A 184 -13.78 -4.80 -29.58
C LEU A 184 -14.84 -3.76 -29.96
N LYS A 185 -14.72 -3.15 -31.16
CA LYS A 185 -15.71 -2.22 -31.72
C LYS A 185 -17.00 -2.91 -32.17
N ALA A 186 -16.89 -4.10 -32.77
CA ALA A 186 -18.00 -4.80 -33.40
C ALA A 186 -18.03 -6.31 -33.16
N PRO A 187 -18.11 -6.80 -31.90
CA PRO A 187 -17.99 -8.22 -31.56
C PRO A 187 -19.05 -9.12 -32.23
N LYS A 188 -20.26 -8.59 -32.46
CA LYS A 188 -21.36 -9.33 -33.07
C LYS A 188 -21.05 -9.81 -34.50
N LYS A 189 -20.29 -9.04 -35.29
CA LYS A 189 -19.89 -9.38 -36.64
C LYS A 189 -19.08 -10.68 -36.67
N TYR A 190 -18.18 -10.86 -35.73
CA TYR A 190 -17.29 -12.04 -35.69
C TYR A 190 -18.02 -13.28 -35.16
N VAL A 191 -18.90 -13.09 -34.16
CA VAL A 191 -19.74 -14.17 -33.63
C VAL A 191 -20.67 -14.77 -34.69
N GLN A 192 -21.25 -13.93 -35.55
CA GLN A 192 -22.18 -14.39 -36.60
C GLN A 192 -21.54 -15.29 -37.63
N VAL A 193 -20.25 -15.09 -37.91
CA VAL A 193 -19.50 -15.95 -38.87
C VAL A 193 -18.80 -17.11 -38.18
N GLY A 194 -18.96 -17.27 -36.86
CA GLY A 194 -18.33 -18.37 -36.10
C GLY A 194 -16.84 -18.18 -35.81
N ALA A 195 -16.30 -16.98 -36.02
CA ALA A 195 -14.91 -16.69 -35.77
C ALA A 195 -14.61 -16.73 -34.26
N ARG A 196 -13.46 -17.34 -33.93
CA ARG A 196 -12.93 -17.34 -32.56
C ARG A 196 -11.85 -16.27 -32.44
N ILE A 197 -12.02 -15.35 -31.54
CA ILE A 197 -11.06 -14.29 -31.31
C ILE A 197 -10.09 -14.69 -30.22
N PRO A 198 -8.81 -14.31 -30.31
CA PRO A 198 -7.84 -14.60 -29.30
C PRO A 198 -8.27 -13.99 -27.96
N LYS A 199 -8.25 -14.78 -26.89
CA LYS A 199 -8.52 -14.31 -25.54
C LYS A 199 -7.38 -13.47 -24.98
N GLY A 200 -6.17 -13.78 -25.42
CA GLY A 200 -4.97 -13.11 -24.94
C GLY A 200 -3.93 -12.86 -26.02
N VAL A 201 -3.24 -11.75 -25.87
CA VAL A 201 -2.13 -11.29 -26.72
C VAL A 201 -0.90 -11.09 -25.85
N LEU A 202 0.20 -11.75 -26.21
CA LEU A 202 1.49 -11.54 -25.58
C LEU A 202 2.34 -10.60 -26.43
N LEU A 203 2.71 -9.44 -25.87
CA LEU A 203 3.68 -8.52 -26.44
C LEU A 203 5.07 -8.89 -25.92
N GLU A 204 5.94 -9.37 -26.80
CA GLU A 204 7.30 -9.75 -26.44
C GLU A 204 8.33 -8.83 -27.12
N GLY A 205 9.46 -8.61 -26.47
CA GLY A 205 10.55 -7.82 -27.06
C GLY A 205 11.42 -7.10 -26.03
N PRO A 206 12.51 -6.46 -26.48
CA PRO A 206 13.42 -5.75 -25.60
C PRO A 206 12.74 -4.65 -24.79
N PRO A 207 13.31 -4.25 -23.62
CA PRO A 207 12.78 -3.11 -22.88
C PRO A 207 12.87 -1.82 -23.69
N GLY A 208 11.92 -0.89 -23.47
CA GLY A 208 11.90 0.41 -24.13
C GLY A 208 11.39 0.42 -25.58
N THR A 209 10.90 -0.69 -26.12
CA THR A 209 10.36 -0.77 -27.50
C THR A 209 8.91 -0.30 -27.63
N GLY A 210 8.24 0.09 -26.54
CA GLY A 210 6.89 0.67 -26.60
C GLY A 210 5.73 -0.31 -26.36
N LYS A 211 5.96 -1.53 -25.85
CA LYS A 211 4.92 -2.54 -25.58
C LYS A 211 3.73 -1.98 -24.79
N THR A 212 3.99 -1.31 -23.69
CA THR A 212 2.95 -0.70 -22.84
C THR A 212 2.22 0.44 -23.57
N LEU A 213 2.93 1.22 -24.39
CA LEU A 213 2.34 2.28 -25.21
C LEU A 213 1.41 1.69 -26.28
N LEU A 214 1.84 0.62 -26.93
CA LEU A 214 1.07 -0.09 -27.96
C LEU A 214 -0.21 -0.68 -27.38
N ALA A 215 -0.16 -1.32 -26.19
CA ALA A 215 -1.35 -1.84 -25.51
C ALA A 215 -2.36 -0.72 -25.16
N LYS A 216 -1.87 0.44 -24.69
CA LYS A 216 -2.72 1.61 -24.45
C LYS A 216 -3.33 2.14 -25.75
N ALA A 217 -2.56 2.15 -26.85
CA ALA A 217 -3.05 2.62 -28.13
C ALA A 217 -4.17 1.72 -28.68
N VAL A 218 -4.08 0.39 -28.50
CA VAL A 218 -5.15 -0.55 -28.84
C VAL A 218 -6.45 -0.21 -28.08
N ALA A 219 -6.35 0.05 -26.78
CA ALA A 219 -7.52 0.41 -25.96
C ALA A 219 -8.14 1.75 -26.38
N GLY A 220 -7.29 2.77 -26.62
CA GLY A 220 -7.73 4.08 -27.08
C GLY A 220 -8.35 4.04 -28.48
N GLU A 221 -7.77 3.24 -29.39
CA GLU A 221 -8.30 3.04 -30.73
C GLU A 221 -9.64 2.28 -30.71
N ALA A 222 -9.76 1.30 -29.82
CA ALA A 222 -11.00 0.52 -29.64
C ALA A 222 -12.09 1.31 -28.85
N GLY A 223 -11.72 2.34 -28.12
CA GLY A 223 -12.64 3.12 -27.28
C GLY A 223 -13.19 2.32 -26.08
N VAL A 224 -12.35 1.45 -25.47
CA VAL A 224 -12.76 0.59 -24.36
C VAL A 224 -11.95 0.87 -23.09
N PRO A 225 -12.48 0.56 -21.89
CA PRO A 225 -11.76 0.67 -20.64
C PRO A 225 -10.47 -0.15 -20.62
N PHE A 226 -9.43 0.38 -19.97
CA PHE A 226 -8.10 -0.22 -19.87
C PHE A 226 -7.73 -0.44 -18.41
N PHE A 227 -7.58 -1.71 -18.02
CA PHE A 227 -7.11 -2.12 -16.71
C PHE A 227 -5.62 -2.42 -16.79
N SER A 228 -4.79 -1.64 -16.10
CA SER A 228 -3.33 -1.83 -16.11
C SER A 228 -2.84 -2.26 -14.74
N ILE A 229 -2.02 -3.31 -14.70
CA ILE A 229 -1.37 -3.84 -13.51
C ILE A 229 0.03 -4.36 -13.88
N SER A 230 0.97 -4.29 -12.94
CA SER A 230 2.26 -4.99 -13.07
C SER A 230 2.15 -6.43 -12.58
N GLY A 231 2.81 -7.38 -13.23
CA GLY A 231 2.95 -8.74 -12.74
C GLY A 231 3.54 -8.81 -11.32
N SER A 232 4.41 -7.88 -10.98
CA SER A 232 4.98 -7.75 -9.64
C SER A 232 3.93 -7.41 -8.55
N ASP A 233 2.84 -6.75 -8.91
CA ASP A 233 1.75 -6.40 -7.96
C ASP A 233 0.97 -7.63 -7.47
N PHE A 234 1.09 -8.73 -8.17
CA PHE A 234 0.50 -10.01 -7.75
C PHE A 234 1.39 -10.81 -6.80
N VAL A 235 2.69 -10.47 -6.72
CA VAL A 235 3.65 -11.19 -5.88
C VAL A 235 3.67 -10.54 -4.50
N GLU A 236 3.21 -11.27 -3.48
CA GLU A 236 3.18 -10.83 -2.09
C GLU A 236 3.79 -11.90 -1.18
N MET A 237 4.10 -11.54 0.06
CA MET A 237 4.66 -12.47 1.05
C MET A 237 3.60 -13.42 1.64
N PHE A 238 2.32 -13.11 1.48
CA PHE A 238 1.22 -13.88 2.06
C PHE A 238 0.56 -14.77 1.01
N VAL A 239 0.50 -16.06 1.28
CA VAL A 239 -0.09 -17.07 0.39
C VAL A 239 -1.57 -16.76 0.12
N GLY A 240 -1.95 -16.77 -1.16
CA GLY A 240 -3.33 -16.58 -1.62
C GLY A 240 -3.76 -15.14 -1.89
N VAL A 241 -2.96 -14.14 -1.50
CA VAL A 241 -3.27 -12.72 -1.77
C VAL A 241 -3.19 -12.42 -3.26
N GLY A 242 -2.14 -12.89 -3.95
CA GLY A 242 -1.99 -12.74 -5.40
C GLY A 242 -3.15 -13.36 -6.18
N ALA A 243 -3.54 -14.58 -5.83
CA ALA A 243 -4.69 -15.24 -6.43
C ALA A 243 -6.02 -14.51 -6.19
N SER A 244 -6.19 -13.89 -5.01
CA SER A 244 -7.36 -13.06 -4.72
C SER A 244 -7.40 -11.80 -5.58
N ARG A 245 -6.26 -11.13 -5.79
CA ARG A 245 -6.15 -9.94 -6.67
C ARG A 245 -6.45 -10.26 -8.12
N VAL A 246 -6.00 -11.42 -8.59
CA VAL A 246 -6.34 -11.89 -9.95
C VAL A 246 -7.85 -12.05 -10.10
N ARG A 247 -8.52 -12.74 -9.16
CA ARG A 247 -9.99 -12.89 -9.19
C ARG A 247 -10.72 -11.55 -9.17
N ASP A 248 -10.31 -10.64 -8.31
CA ASP A 248 -10.92 -9.32 -8.17
C ASP A 248 -10.76 -8.50 -9.48
N LEU A 249 -9.57 -8.51 -10.08
CA LEU A 249 -9.29 -7.88 -11.37
C LEU A 249 -10.23 -8.39 -12.48
N PHE A 250 -10.35 -9.72 -12.62
CA PHE A 250 -11.22 -10.31 -13.65
C PHE A 250 -12.69 -10.09 -13.37
N GLN A 251 -13.13 -10.06 -12.11
CA GLN A 251 -14.49 -9.68 -11.75
C GLN A 251 -14.82 -8.23 -12.12
N ASP A 252 -13.89 -7.32 -11.89
CA ASP A 252 -14.08 -5.91 -12.26
C ASP A 252 -14.04 -5.71 -13.78
N ALA A 253 -13.20 -6.43 -14.49
CA ALA A 253 -13.19 -6.44 -15.95
C ALA A 253 -14.51 -6.97 -16.54
N LYS A 254 -15.08 -8.05 -15.97
CA LYS A 254 -16.39 -8.59 -16.39
C LYS A 254 -17.53 -7.59 -16.23
N LYS A 255 -17.48 -6.75 -15.19
CA LYS A 255 -18.49 -5.68 -14.97
C LYS A 255 -18.36 -4.53 -16.00
N ASN A 256 -17.19 -4.35 -16.58
CA ASN A 256 -16.85 -3.24 -17.47
C ASN A 256 -16.57 -3.72 -18.91
N ALA A 257 -17.02 -4.90 -19.28
CA ALA A 257 -16.87 -5.41 -20.65
C ALA A 257 -17.73 -4.60 -21.66
N PRO A 258 -17.23 -4.32 -22.90
CA PRO A 258 -15.93 -4.72 -23.41
C PRO A 258 -14.75 -3.93 -22.84
N CYS A 259 -13.62 -4.59 -22.54
CA CYS A 259 -12.46 -3.96 -21.96
C CYS A 259 -11.14 -4.70 -22.27
N ILE A 260 -10.02 -4.05 -22.01
CA ILE A 260 -8.68 -4.66 -22.08
C ILE A 260 -8.08 -4.74 -20.69
N ILE A 261 -7.59 -5.93 -20.31
CA ILE A 261 -6.72 -6.14 -19.16
C ILE A 261 -5.28 -6.16 -19.65
N PHE A 262 -4.42 -5.29 -19.13
CA PHE A 262 -3.00 -5.27 -19.46
C PHE A 262 -2.16 -5.62 -18.26
N ILE A 263 -1.33 -6.66 -18.41
CA ILE A 263 -0.41 -7.15 -17.37
C ILE A 263 1.02 -6.89 -17.86
N ASP A 264 1.67 -5.88 -17.32
CA ASP A 264 3.08 -5.61 -17.63
C ASP A 264 3.98 -6.55 -16.82
N GLU A 265 5.15 -6.87 -17.34
CA GLU A 265 6.13 -7.75 -16.70
C GLU A 265 5.50 -9.09 -16.24
N ILE A 266 4.75 -9.74 -17.11
CA ILE A 266 4.05 -11.00 -16.79
C ILE A 266 5.00 -12.10 -16.30
N ASP A 267 6.28 -12.05 -16.67
CA ASP A 267 7.32 -12.97 -16.24
C ASP A 267 7.60 -12.93 -14.74
N ALA A 268 7.17 -11.89 -14.02
CA ALA A 268 7.21 -11.86 -12.55
C ALA A 268 6.35 -12.95 -11.91
N VAL A 269 5.23 -13.31 -12.55
CA VAL A 269 4.26 -14.32 -12.07
C VAL A 269 4.34 -15.61 -12.85
N ALA A 270 4.51 -15.52 -14.18
CA ALA A 270 4.39 -16.63 -15.11
C ALA A 270 5.73 -17.31 -15.47
N ARG A 271 6.69 -17.29 -14.58
CA ARG A 271 7.99 -17.92 -14.79
C ARG A 271 7.91 -19.44 -14.64
N ARG A 272 8.67 -20.19 -15.46
CA ARG A 272 8.82 -21.65 -15.37
C ARG A 272 9.20 -22.10 -13.96
N ARG A 273 8.66 -23.25 -13.57
CA ARG A 273 9.00 -23.93 -12.32
C ARG A 273 10.50 -24.23 -12.27
N GLY A 274 11.18 -23.73 -11.26
CA GLY A 274 12.55 -24.10 -10.96
C GLY A 274 12.58 -25.16 -9.86
N SER A 275 13.55 -26.04 -9.87
CA SER A 275 13.77 -27.10 -8.86
C SER A 275 14.27 -26.57 -7.50
N GLY A 276 13.99 -25.32 -7.14
CA GLY A 276 14.45 -24.67 -5.91
C GLY A 276 13.50 -24.88 -4.73
N LEU A 277 14.03 -25.37 -3.62
CA LEU A 277 13.36 -25.49 -2.32
C LEU A 277 13.23 -24.09 -1.66
N GLY A 278 12.06 -23.42 -1.78
CA GLY A 278 11.82 -22.15 -1.08
C GLY A 278 10.36 -21.70 -1.15
N GLY A 279 9.78 -21.31 -0.03
CA GLY A 279 8.35 -20.97 0.15
C GLY A 279 7.79 -19.78 -0.66
N GLY A 280 8.63 -19.01 -1.36
CA GLY A 280 8.19 -17.97 -2.29
C GLY A 280 7.76 -18.48 -3.67
N HIS A 281 7.94 -19.77 -3.95
CA HIS A 281 7.52 -20.40 -5.19
C HIS A 281 6.04 -20.78 -5.19
N ASP A 282 5.52 -21.22 -4.04
CA ASP A 282 4.14 -21.71 -3.91
C ASP A 282 3.11 -20.60 -4.17
N GLU A 283 3.38 -19.37 -3.72
CA GLU A 283 2.48 -18.23 -3.92
C GLU A 283 2.41 -17.82 -5.40
N ARG A 284 3.56 -17.72 -6.07
CA ARG A 284 3.60 -17.40 -7.50
C ARG A 284 2.88 -18.44 -8.34
N GLU A 285 3.09 -19.73 -8.03
CA GLU A 285 2.43 -20.82 -8.71
C GLU A 285 0.91 -20.80 -8.51
N GLN A 286 0.46 -20.53 -7.28
CA GLN A 286 -0.97 -20.38 -6.97
C GLN A 286 -1.57 -19.20 -7.74
N THR A 287 -0.85 -18.09 -7.84
CA THR A 287 -1.27 -16.89 -8.58
C THR A 287 -1.33 -17.16 -10.08
N LEU A 288 -0.30 -17.81 -10.64
CA LEU A 288 -0.30 -18.23 -12.05
C LEU A 288 -1.48 -19.16 -12.35
N ASN A 289 -1.68 -20.20 -11.51
CA ASN A 289 -2.79 -21.13 -11.68
C ASN A 289 -4.14 -20.40 -11.65
N GLN A 290 -4.31 -19.42 -10.74
CA GLN A 290 -5.53 -18.62 -10.69
C GLN A 290 -5.70 -17.76 -11.97
N LEU A 291 -4.62 -17.16 -12.50
CA LEU A 291 -4.65 -16.42 -13.76
C LEU A 291 -5.11 -17.33 -14.91
N LEU A 292 -4.56 -18.54 -14.99
CA LEU A 292 -4.95 -19.52 -16.02
C LEU A 292 -6.42 -19.94 -15.87
N VAL A 293 -6.89 -20.16 -14.64
CA VAL A 293 -8.31 -20.48 -14.36
C VAL A 293 -9.24 -19.34 -14.80
N GLU A 294 -8.89 -18.09 -14.49
CA GLU A 294 -9.70 -16.94 -14.90
C GLU A 294 -9.71 -16.78 -16.44
N MET A 295 -8.57 -16.95 -17.11
CA MET A 295 -8.49 -16.91 -18.57
C MET A 295 -9.28 -18.04 -19.25
N ASP A 296 -9.27 -19.24 -18.67
CA ASP A 296 -10.05 -20.36 -19.17
C ASP A 296 -11.55 -20.16 -18.89
N GLY A 297 -11.88 -19.47 -17.79
CA GLY A 297 -13.23 -19.30 -17.25
C GLY A 297 -14.10 -18.25 -17.93
N PHE A 298 -13.55 -17.36 -18.78
CA PHE A 298 -14.40 -16.45 -19.55
C PHE A 298 -14.62 -16.96 -20.98
N GLY A 299 -15.83 -16.73 -21.49
CA GLY A 299 -16.24 -17.15 -22.84
C GLY A 299 -15.51 -16.35 -23.93
N VAL A 300 -15.35 -16.97 -25.09
CA VAL A 300 -14.66 -16.37 -26.27
C VAL A 300 -15.28 -15.04 -26.72
N ASN A 301 -16.50 -14.74 -26.27
CA ASN A 301 -17.31 -13.61 -26.77
C ASN A 301 -17.72 -12.62 -25.65
N GLU A 302 -17.10 -12.68 -24.48
CA GLU A 302 -17.41 -11.76 -23.37
C GLU A 302 -16.86 -10.34 -23.57
N GLY A 303 -16.07 -10.11 -24.65
CA GLY A 303 -15.52 -8.79 -24.96
C GLY A 303 -14.33 -8.41 -24.09
N ILE A 304 -13.72 -9.36 -23.40
CA ILE A 304 -12.53 -9.13 -22.57
C ILE A 304 -11.31 -9.66 -23.33
N ILE A 305 -10.32 -8.80 -23.55
CA ILE A 305 -9.02 -9.17 -24.11
C ILE A 305 -7.95 -8.98 -23.03
N VAL A 306 -7.16 -10.01 -22.79
CA VAL A 306 -6.00 -9.94 -21.90
C VAL A 306 -4.75 -9.69 -22.73
N MET A 307 -4.11 -8.55 -22.55
CA MET A 307 -2.81 -8.26 -23.14
C MET A 307 -1.74 -8.41 -22.05
N ALA A 308 -0.62 -9.05 -22.36
CA ALA A 308 0.52 -9.11 -21.44
C ALA A 308 1.79 -8.67 -22.14
N ALA A 309 2.72 -8.07 -21.39
CA ALA A 309 4.03 -7.71 -21.89
C ALA A 309 5.13 -8.44 -21.12
N THR A 310 6.18 -8.86 -21.85
CA THR A 310 7.39 -9.44 -21.28
C THR A 310 8.63 -9.03 -22.06
N ASN A 311 9.74 -8.91 -21.37
CA ASN A 311 11.06 -8.76 -22.01
C ASN A 311 11.75 -10.12 -22.19
N ARG A 312 11.19 -11.19 -21.59
CA ARG A 312 11.83 -12.51 -21.52
C ARG A 312 10.81 -13.64 -21.71
N LYS A 313 10.42 -13.89 -22.95
CA LYS A 313 9.55 -15.02 -23.29
C LYS A 313 10.18 -16.37 -22.96
N ASP A 314 11.51 -16.48 -23.01
CA ASP A 314 12.28 -17.69 -22.76
C ASP A 314 12.04 -18.30 -21.37
N ILE A 315 11.70 -17.48 -20.38
CA ILE A 315 11.48 -17.93 -19.01
C ILE A 315 10.00 -18.20 -18.68
N LEU A 316 9.06 -17.90 -19.57
CA LEU A 316 7.64 -18.10 -19.32
C LEU A 316 7.27 -19.57 -19.25
N ASP A 317 6.29 -19.89 -18.38
CA ASP A 317 5.70 -21.23 -18.31
C ASP A 317 4.93 -21.53 -19.61
N PRO A 318 5.20 -22.67 -20.28
CA PRO A 318 4.49 -23.05 -21.50
C PRO A 318 2.97 -23.13 -21.37
N ALA A 319 2.47 -23.33 -20.16
CA ALA A 319 1.03 -23.40 -19.90
C ALA A 319 0.30 -22.09 -20.25
N ILE A 320 0.98 -20.93 -20.13
CA ILE A 320 0.39 -19.62 -20.44
C ILE A 320 0.23 -19.41 -21.95
N LEU A 321 1.07 -20.06 -22.77
CA LEU A 321 1.10 -19.95 -24.21
C LEU A 321 0.19 -20.98 -24.94
N ARG A 322 -0.58 -21.77 -24.17
CA ARG A 322 -1.51 -22.75 -24.76
C ARG A 322 -2.71 -22.03 -25.42
N PRO A 323 -3.25 -22.60 -26.50
CA PRO A 323 -4.47 -22.11 -27.13
C PRO A 323 -5.60 -21.91 -26.14
N GLY A 324 -6.33 -20.81 -26.25
CA GLY A 324 -7.37 -20.41 -25.31
C GLY A 324 -6.88 -19.50 -24.18
N ARG A 325 -5.60 -19.15 -24.15
CA ARG A 325 -4.95 -18.24 -23.19
C ARG A 325 -4.26 -17.11 -23.94
N PHE A 326 -2.91 -17.08 -23.99
CA PHE A 326 -2.21 -16.13 -24.85
C PHE A 326 -2.00 -16.78 -26.23
N ASP A 327 -3.05 -16.70 -27.04
CA ASP A 327 -3.11 -17.34 -28.35
C ASP A 327 -2.26 -16.65 -29.38
N ARG A 328 -2.04 -15.34 -29.23
CA ARG A 328 -1.33 -14.52 -30.19
C ARG A 328 -0.07 -13.93 -29.55
N ASN A 329 1.03 -14.03 -30.28
CA ASN A 329 2.31 -13.43 -29.89
C ASN A 329 2.66 -12.33 -30.89
N VAL A 330 2.88 -11.12 -30.40
CA VAL A 330 3.33 -9.97 -31.20
C VAL A 330 4.73 -9.59 -30.74
N LEU A 331 5.69 -9.69 -31.66
CA LEU A 331 7.08 -9.34 -31.42
C LEU A 331 7.29 -7.84 -31.62
N VAL A 332 7.43 -7.09 -30.55
CA VAL A 332 7.75 -5.66 -30.59
C VAL A 332 9.26 -5.48 -30.56
N GLY A 333 9.86 -5.52 -31.77
CA GLY A 333 11.30 -5.46 -31.97
C GLY A 333 11.92 -4.07 -31.77
N ARG A 334 13.24 -4.00 -31.99
CA ARG A 334 13.90 -2.69 -32.12
C ARG A 334 13.51 -2.07 -33.45
N PRO A 335 13.28 -0.73 -33.48
CA PRO A 335 12.86 -0.06 -34.71
C PRO A 335 13.99 -0.07 -35.74
N ASP A 336 13.61 -0.21 -37.00
CA ASP A 336 14.47 0.01 -38.17
C ASP A 336 14.80 1.51 -38.34
N VAL A 337 15.53 1.86 -39.40
CA VAL A 337 15.92 3.27 -39.65
C VAL A 337 14.68 4.16 -39.81
N GLY A 338 13.67 3.69 -40.55
CA GLY A 338 12.43 4.42 -40.80
C GLY A 338 11.63 4.63 -39.50
N GLY A 339 11.46 3.55 -38.74
CA GLY A 339 10.78 3.61 -37.43
C GLY A 339 11.49 4.53 -36.44
N ARG A 340 12.85 4.54 -36.42
CA ARG A 340 13.59 5.49 -35.57
C ARG A 340 13.37 6.93 -35.98
N GLU A 341 13.33 7.23 -37.26
CA GLU A 341 13.04 8.56 -37.78
C GLU A 341 11.62 9.03 -37.38
N GLU A 342 10.62 8.15 -37.50
CA GLU A 342 9.25 8.43 -37.07
C GLU A 342 9.17 8.67 -35.55
N ILE A 343 9.84 7.85 -34.74
CA ILE A 343 9.90 7.99 -33.28
C ILE A 343 10.55 9.33 -32.91
N LEU A 344 11.67 9.67 -33.55
CA LEU A 344 12.33 10.97 -33.33
C LEU A 344 11.41 12.13 -33.66
N LYS A 345 10.66 12.07 -34.77
CA LYS A 345 9.66 13.11 -35.11
C LYS A 345 8.58 13.26 -34.07
N VAL A 346 8.11 12.17 -33.47
CA VAL A 346 7.10 12.23 -32.40
C VAL A 346 7.68 12.91 -31.16
N HIS A 347 8.87 12.53 -30.71
CA HIS A 347 9.50 13.10 -29.51
C HIS A 347 10.06 14.53 -29.74
N ALA A 348 10.26 14.91 -30.98
CA ALA A 348 10.68 16.26 -31.35
C ALA A 348 9.54 17.31 -31.34
N LYS A 349 8.27 16.89 -31.43
CA LYS A 349 7.11 17.80 -31.54
C LYS A 349 7.07 18.91 -30.46
N ASN A 350 7.53 18.59 -29.25
CA ASN A 350 7.50 19.51 -28.09
C ASN A 350 8.89 20.04 -27.73
N LYS A 351 9.88 19.93 -28.64
CA LYS A 351 11.24 20.40 -28.40
C LYS A 351 11.65 21.41 -29.48
N PRO A 352 12.21 22.55 -29.09
CA PRO A 352 12.68 23.55 -30.06
C PRO A 352 14.00 23.05 -30.70
N LEU A 353 13.91 22.55 -31.92
CA LEU A 353 15.06 22.14 -32.72
C LEU A 353 15.55 23.31 -33.55
N ALA A 354 16.87 23.45 -33.71
CA ALA A 354 17.48 24.39 -34.64
C ALA A 354 17.39 23.86 -36.09
N GLU A 355 17.58 24.69 -37.07
CA GLU A 355 17.49 24.36 -38.50
C GLU A 355 18.58 23.38 -38.95
N ASP A 356 19.69 23.24 -38.22
CA ASP A 356 20.80 22.35 -38.51
C ASP A 356 20.51 20.89 -38.13
N VAL A 357 19.37 20.60 -37.47
CA VAL A 357 19.07 19.26 -36.96
C VAL A 357 18.43 18.40 -38.04
N ASP A 358 19.15 17.34 -38.43
CA ASP A 358 18.67 16.31 -39.36
C ASP A 358 18.28 15.02 -38.62
N LEU A 359 16.96 14.81 -38.42
CA LEU A 359 16.42 13.63 -37.76
C LEU A 359 16.69 12.33 -38.51
N LYS A 360 16.80 12.39 -39.84
CA LYS A 360 17.11 11.23 -40.65
C LYS A 360 18.56 10.76 -40.44
N GLN A 361 19.51 11.70 -40.40
CA GLN A 361 20.89 11.39 -40.05
C GLN A 361 21.02 10.81 -38.66
N ILE A 362 20.26 11.37 -37.69
CA ILE A 362 20.22 10.85 -36.32
C ILE A 362 19.67 9.42 -36.31
N ALA A 363 18.60 9.13 -37.03
CA ALA A 363 18.04 7.78 -37.13
C ALA A 363 19.04 6.77 -37.73
N GLN A 364 19.87 7.18 -38.69
CA GLN A 364 20.92 6.34 -39.29
C GLN A 364 22.03 6.04 -38.25
N THR A 365 22.43 7.03 -37.46
CA THR A 365 23.53 6.88 -36.50
C THR A 365 23.13 6.14 -35.21
N THR A 366 21.83 6.08 -34.88
CA THR A 366 21.30 5.46 -33.68
C THR A 366 20.90 3.99 -33.87
N ALA A 367 21.66 3.23 -34.65
CA ALA A 367 21.41 1.81 -34.86
C ALA A 367 21.34 1.06 -33.52
N GLY A 368 20.29 0.25 -33.34
CA GLY A 368 20.08 -0.53 -32.12
C GLY A 368 19.38 0.22 -30.96
N PHE A 369 19.13 1.52 -31.09
CA PHE A 369 18.37 2.29 -30.07
C PHE A 369 16.90 1.90 -30.12
N THR A 370 16.31 1.85 -28.94
CA THR A 370 14.86 1.66 -28.74
C THR A 370 14.14 3.02 -28.71
N GLY A 371 12.81 3.00 -28.69
CA GLY A 371 12.03 4.24 -28.57
C GLY A 371 12.36 5.04 -27.30
N ALA A 372 12.59 4.36 -26.19
CA ALA A 372 12.99 5.01 -24.93
C ALA A 372 14.41 5.61 -25.00
N ASP A 373 15.33 4.95 -25.72
CA ASP A 373 16.67 5.49 -25.90
C ASP A 373 16.66 6.76 -26.76
N LEU A 374 15.81 6.79 -27.80
CA LEU A 374 15.65 7.96 -28.68
C LEU A 374 14.96 9.13 -27.95
N GLU A 375 13.97 8.86 -27.11
CA GLU A 375 13.37 9.87 -26.24
C GLU A 375 14.42 10.47 -25.30
N ASN A 376 15.19 9.61 -24.63
CA ASN A 376 16.26 10.01 -23.72
C ASN A 376 17.36 10.81 -24.46
N LEU A 377 17.72 10.41 -25.67
CA LEU A 377 18.69 11.13 -26.51
C LEU A 377 18.28 12.58 -26.74
N LEU A 378 17.03 12.82 -27.15
CA LEU A 378 16.52 14.17 -27.37
C LEU A 378 16.36 14.95 -26.07
N ASN A 379 16.05 14.27 -24.96
CA ASN A 379 15.96 14.91 -23.65
C ASN A 379 17.35 15.33 -23.15
N GLU A 380 18.37 14.48 -23.29
CA GLU A 380 19.76 14.82 -22.90
C GLU A 380 20.32 15.95 -23.78
N ALA A 381 20.00 15.96 -25.07
CA ALA A 381 20.35 17.07 -25.95
C ALA A 381 19.71 18.41 -25.52
N ALA A 382 18.46 18.35 -25.08
CA ALA A 382 17.78 19.55 -24.51
C ALA A 382 18.45 20.01 -23.23
N ILE A 383 18.86 19.11 -22.35
CA ILE A 383 19.59 19.44 -21.12
C ILE A 383 20.95 20.10 -21.44
N ILE A 384 21.67 19.61 -22.47
CA ILE A 384 22.94 20.21 -22.92
C ILE A 384 22.72 21.63 -23.44
N ALA A 385 21.71 21.84 -24.30
CA ALA A 385 21.38 23.16 -24.80
C ALA A 385 21.00 24.15 -23.70
N ALA A 386 20.22 23.68 -22.71
CA ALA A 386 19.84 24.50 -21.55
C ALA A 386 21.04 24.87 -20.67
N LYS A 387 22.01 23.97 -20.44
CA LYS A 387 23.25 24.27 -19.71
C LYS A 387 24.08 25.35 -20.40
N ASP A 388 24.05 25.42 -21.72
CA ASP A 388 24.73 26.44 -22.51
C ASP A 388 23.88 27.72 -22.67
N ASN A 389 22.79 27.87 -21.90
CA ASN A 389 21.84 28.99 -21.98
C ASN A 389 21.26 29.22 -23.39
N ARG A 390 21.05 28.15 -24.17
CA ARG A 390 20.46 28.20 -25.50
C ARG A 390 19.01 27.74 -25.47
N MET A 391 18.18 28.37 -26.31
CA MET A 391 16.75 28.04 -26.40
C MET A 391 16.45 26.95 -27.44
N PHE A 392 17.41 26.59 -28.31
CA PHE A 392 17.25 25.64 -29.40
C PHE A 392 18.30 24.53 -29.29
N ILE A 393 17.86 23.31 -29.55
CA ILE A 393 18.72 22.12 -29.61
C ILE A 393 19.39 22.09 -30.97
N GLN A 394 20.72 22.05 -31.01
CA GLN A 394 21.54 21.98 -32.22
C GLN A 394 22.00 20.55 -32.47
N GLN A 395 22.41 20.26 -33.73
CA GLN A 395 22.94 18.93 -34.11
C GLN A 395 24.14 18.52 -33.24
N LYS A 396 24.97 19.46 -32.81
CA LYS A 396 26.12 19.16 -31.91
C LYS A 396 25.68 18.64 -30.55
N ASP A 397 24.54 19.14 -30.01
CA ASP A 397 24.04 18.70 -28.71
C ASP A 397 23.55 17.26 -28.76
N ILE A 398 22.91 16.88 -29.88
CA ILE A 398 22.46 15.53 -30.11
C ILE A 398 23.66 14.57 -30.27
N ARG A 399 24.73 15.01 -30.92
CA ARG A 399 25.97 14.21 -31.01
C ARG A 399 26.58 13.99 -29.62
N HIS A 400 26.68 15.03 -28.77
CA HIS A 400 27.15 14.90 -27.39
C HIS A 400 26.22 13.98 -26.57
N ALA A 401 24.92 14.15 -26.71
CA ALA A 401 23.95 13.29 -26.03
C ALA A 401 24.07 11.84 -26.48
N PHE A 402 24.31 11.60 -27.79
CA PHE A 402 24.51 10.24 -28.32
C PHE A 402 25.67 9.53 -27.65
N VAL A 403 26.82 10.19 -27.49
CA VAL A 403 27.97 9.63 -26.78
C VAL A 403 27.61 9.30 -25.32
N LYS A 404 26.92 10.22 -24.65
CA LYS A 404 26.52 10.06 -23.26
C LYS A 404 25.52 8.90 -23.05
N VAL A 405 24.53 8.77 -23.94
CA VAL A 405 23.45 7.75 -23.84
C VAL A 405 23.95 6.39 -24.31
N GLY A 406 24.68 6.33 -25.44
CA GLY A 406 25.09 5.08 -26.07
C GLY A 406 26.35 4.47 -25.46
N ILE A 407 27.29 5.28 -25.01
CA ILE A 407 28.61 4.85 -24.52
C ILE A 407 28.78 5.10 -23.03
N GLY A 408 28.13 6.13 -22.51
CA GLY A 408 28.23 6.58 -21.13
C GLY A 408 28.90 7.94 -20.99
N ALA A 409 28.90 8.47 -19.76
CA ALA A 409 29.53 9.76 -19.50
C ALA A 409 31.06 9.68 -19.61
N GLU A 410 31.67 10.68 -20.26
CA GLU A 410 33.12 10.82 -20.40
C GLU A 410 33.80 10.89 -19.03
N LYS A 411 34.76 9.98 -18.78
CA LYS A 411 35.51 9.94 -17.53
C LYS A 411 36.72 10.87 -17.60
N LYS A 412 36.51 12.16 -17.41
CA LYS A 412 37.57 13.20 -17.44
C LYS A 412 38.71 13.01 -16.40
N SER A 413 38.46 12.23 -15.35
CA SER A 413 39.44 11.96 -14.29
C SER A 413 40.36 10.75 -14.56
N ARG A 414 40.14 10.00 -15.66
CA ARG A 414 40.96 8.83 -15.98
C ARG A 414 42.30 9.26 -16.60
N ILE A 415 43.39 8.91 -15.95
CA ILE A 415 44.74 9.11 -16.49
C ILE A 415 45.05 7.92 -17.40
N VAL A 416 45.12 8.17 -18.71
CA VAL A 416 45.52 7.17 -19.71
C VAL A 416 47.00 7.37 -20.05
N SER A 417 47.80 6.31 -20.01
CA SER A 417 49.22 6.39 -20.35
C SER A 417 49.41 6.69 -21.84
N GLU A 418 50.51 7.35 -22.22
CA GLU A 418 50.81 7.62 -23.63
C GLU A 418 50.86 6.35 -24.50
N LYS A 419 51.36 5.25 -23.90
CA LYS A 419 51.41 3.95 -24.57
C LYS A 419 50.05 3.41 -24.89
N GLU A 420 49.12 3.45 -23.92
CA GLU A 420 47.71 3.03 -24.13
C GLU A 420 47.01 3.91 -25.16
N ARG A 421 47.24 5.22 -25.09
CA ARG A 421 46.65 6.18 -26.08
C ARG A 421 47.14 5.86 -27.49
N LYS A 422 48.42 5.56 -27.70
CA LYS A 422 48.95 5.16 -29.02
C LYS A 422 48.34 3.84 -29.51
N ILE A 423 48.27 2.84 -28.62
CA ILE A 423 47.68 1.54 -29.00
C ILE A 423 46.23 1.72 -29.41
N THR A 424 45.45 2.44 -28.65
CA THR A 424 44.02 2.72 -28.98
C THR A 424 43.89 3.49 -30.29
N ALA A 425 44.71 4.54 -30.49
CA ALA A 425 44.70 5.33 -31.72
C ALA A 425 44.97 4.49 -32.98
N TYR A 426 45.98 3.60 -32.94
CA TYR A 426 46.27 2.71 -34.05
C TYR A 426 45.15 1.68 -34.28
N HIS A 427 44.54 1.16 -33.20
CA HIS A 427 43.41 0.22 -33.33
C HIS A 427 42.21 0.89 -33.97
N GLU A 428 41.81 2.07 -33.50
CA GLU A 428 40.68 2.83 -34.06
C GLU A 428 40.94 3.31 -35.50
N ALA A 429 42.17 3.72 -35.80
CA ALA A 429 42.56 4.09 -37.16
C ALA A 429 42.48 2.89 -38.12
N GLY A 430 42.83 1.69 -37.65
CA GLY A 430 42.64 0.47 -38.42
C GLY A 430 41.17 0.21 -38.78
N HIS A 431 40.28 0.35 -37.81
CA HIS A 431 38.84 0.26 -38.08
C HIS A 431 38.38 1.35 -39.04
N ALA A 432 38.77 2.60 -38.87
CA ALA A 432 38.38 3.71 -39.74
C ALA A 432 38.83 3.50 -41.22
N ILE A 433 40.05 2.97 -41.41
CA ILE A 433 40.57 2.66 -42.76
C ILE A 433 39.72 1.56 -43.42
N LEU A 434 39.38 0.49 -42.69
CA LEU A 434 38.54 -0.57 -43.20
C LEU A 434 37.14 -0.06 -43.62
N PHE A 435 36.54 0.79 -42.79
CA PHE A 435 35.24 1.42 -43.12
C PHE A 435 35.31 2.33 -44.33
N HIS A 436 36.50 2.94 -44.62
CA HIS A 436 36.67 3.79 -45.80
C HIS A 436 36.93 3.00 -47.06
N VAL A 437 37.61 1.86 -46.96
CA VAL A 437 38.04 1.05 -48.14
C VAL A 437 36.95 0.07 -48.57
N LEU A 438 36.11 -0.43 -47.68
CA LEU A 438 35.06 -1.39 -47.99
C LEU A 438 33.85 -0.70 -48.61
N PRO A 439 33.36 -1.13 -49.81
CA PRO A 439 32.32 -0.41 -50.54
C PRO A 439 30.93 -0.46 -49.91
N ASP A 440 30.66 -1.51 -49.11
CA ASP A 440 29.31 -1.77 -48.55
C ASP A 440 29.17 -1.35 -47.08
N VAL A 441 30.16 -0.62 -46.54
CA VAL A 441 30.17 -0.15 -45.16
C VAL A 441 29.94 1.35 -45.13
N GLY A 442 28.99 1.79 -44.29
CA GLY A 442 28.65 3.21 -44.16
C GLY A 442 29.79 4.06 -43.59
N PRO A 443 29.69 5.40 -43.70
CA PRO A 443 30.75 6.32 -43.26
C PRO A 443 30.97 6.24 -41.71
N VAL A 444 32.21 6.46 -41.31
CA VAL A 444 32.58 6.55 -39.89
C VAL A 444 32.03 7.85 -39.30
N TYR A 445 31.12 7.76 -38.33
CA TYR A 445 30.53 8.92 -37.66
C TYR A 445 31.24 9.30 -36.38
N LEU A 446 31.85 8.31 -35.68
CA LEU A 446 32.52 8.49 -34.40
C LEU A 446 33.64 7.47 -34.23
N SER A 447 34.78 7.91 -33.72
CA SER A 447 35.86 7.05 -33.24
C SER A 447 36.17 7.34 -31.78
N LEU A 448 36.47 6.31 -31.00
CA LEU A 448 36.74 6.38 -29.55
C LEU A 448 38.16 6.79 -29.19
N ILE A 449 38.88 7.44 -30.10
CA ILE A 449 40.29 7.85 -29.91
C ILE A 449 40.52 8.73 -28.66
N HIS A 450 39.47 9.42 -28.23
CA HIS A 450 39.54 10.42 -27.14
C HIS A 450 38.96 9.95 -25.81
N ILE A 451 38.72 8.66 -25.62
CA ILE A 451 38.21 8.10 -24.37
C ILE A 451 39.32 7.67 -23.43
#